data_c2c3c97f417c7f243d9d3929d5543713
#
_entry.id   c2c3c97f417c7f243d9d3929d5543713
#
_cell.length_a   1.000
_cell.length_b   1.000
_cell.length_c   1.000
_cell.angle_alpha   90.00
_cell.angle_beta   90.00
_cell.angle_gamma   90.00
#
_symmetry.space_group_name_H-M   'P 1'
#
loop_
_entity.id
_entity.type
_entity.pdbx_description
1 polymer ?
#
loop_
_entity_poly.entity_id
_entity_poly.type
_entity_poly.pdbx_seq_one_letter_code
_entity_poly.pdbx_strand_id
1 'polypeptide(L)' 'MNKRDAQNISDKIVAVLKEERIKKGISQYKLAKDTGMSKSSILYIENGKQHPTLYTIILISKYLNVEIGSIISSIDNMWQ' A
#
# COMPACT_ATOMS: atom_id res chain seq x y z
N MET A 1 8.16 -20.12 1.17
CA MET A 1 8.06 -18.75 0.61
C MET A 1 9.45 -18.29 0.18
N ASN A 2 9.54 -17.63 -0.96
CA ASN A 2 10.79 -17.10 -1.48
C ASN A 2 10.63 -15.58 -1.76
N LYS A 3 11.67 -14.97 -2.32
CA LYS A 3 11.65 -13.53 -2.63
C LYS A 3 10.48 -13.15 -3.54
N ARG A 4 10.18 -13.98 -4.54
CA ARG A 4 9.08 -13.70 -5.47
C ARG A 4 7.73 -13.72 -4.76
N ASP A 5 7.53 -14.68 -3.87
CA ASP A 5 6.28 -14.77 -3.12
C ASP A 5 6.10 -13.56 -2.21
N ALA A 6 7.17 -13.15 -1.53
CA ALA A 6 7.14 -11.98 -0.67
C ALA A 6 6.84 -10.72 -1.47
N GLN A 7 7.44 -10.58 -2.66
CA GLN A 7 7.17 -9.46 -3.54
C GLN A 7 5.71 -9.44 -3.99
N ASN A 8 5.16 -10.59 -4.36
CA ASN A 8 3.77 -10.69 -4.80
C ASN A 8 2.81 -10.28 -3.68
N ILE A 9 3.10 -10.69 -2.45
CA ILE A 9 2.28 -10.30 -1.29
C ILE A 9 2.37 -8.79 -1.06
N SER A 10 3.57 -8.24 -1.09
CA SER A 10 3.79 -6.80 -0.95
C SER A 10 3.03 -6.03 -2.02
N ASP A 11 3.13 -6.46 -3.27
CA ASP A 11 2.45 -5.80 -4.39
C ASP A 11 0.92 -5.85 -4.23
N LYS A 12 0.39 -6.94 -3.69
CA LYS A 12 -1.04 -7.05 -3.45
C LYS A 12 -1.51 -6.11 -2.34
N ILE A 13 -0.72 -5.97 -1.28
CA ILE A 13 -1.02 -5.02 -0.22
C ILE A 13 -1.08 -3.60 -0.78
N VAL A 14 -0.07 -3.24 -1.57
CA VAL A 14 -0.02 -1.92 -2.22
C VAL A 14 -1.21 -1.71 -3.15
N ALA A 15 -1.58 -2.74 -3.92
CA ALA A 15 -2.72 -2.65 -4.84
C ALA A 15 -4.03 -2.37 -4.09
N VAL A 16 -4.23 -3.00 -2.94
CA VAL A 16 -5.42 -2.76 -2.11
C VAL A 16 -5.43 -1.33 -1.59
N LEU A 17 -4.28 -0.82 -1.12
CA LEU A 17 -4.19 0.56 -0.64
C LEU A 17 -4.45 1.57 -1.75
N LYS A 18 -3.92 1.32 -2.94
CA LYS A 18 -4.17 2.17 -4.10
C LYS A 18 -5.66 2.19 -4.47
N GLU A 19 -6.27 1.02 -4.48
CA GLU A 19 -7.69 0.88 -4.78
C GLU A 19 -8.55 1.64 -3.76
N GLU A 20 -8.23 1.53 -2.48
CA GLU A 20 -8.93 2.27 -1.43
C GLU A 20 -8.76 3.77 -1.58
N ARG A 21 -7.56 4.21 -1.96
CA ARG A 21 -7.32 5.63 -2.22
C ARG A 21 -8.23 6.15 -3.33
N ILE A 22 -8.27 5.43 -4.44
CA ILE A 22 -9.09 5.79 -5.61
C ILE A 22 -10.57 5.77 -5.25
N LYS A 23 -11.00 4.74 -4.56
CA LYS A 23 -12.39 4.58 -4.13
C LYS A 23 -12.87 5.74 -3.26
N LYS A 24 -11.98 6.30 -2.44
CA LYS A 24 -12.28 7.43 -1.56
C LYS A 24 -12.11 8.78 -2.24
N GLY A 25 -11.75 8.79 -3.52
CA GLY A 25 -11.56 10.03 -4.28
C GLY A 25 -10.35 10.83 -3.87
N ILE A 26 -9.35 10.20 -3.27
CA ILE A 26 -8.14 10.86 -2.78
C ILE A 26 -7.07 10.79 -3.86
N SER A 27 -6.57 11.98 -4.29
CA SER A 27 -5.49 12.04 -5.27
C SER A 27 -4.15 11.65 -4.64
N GLN A 28 -3.19 11.28 -5.49
CA GLN A 28 -1.82 11.04 -5.03
C GLN A 28 -1.24 12.30 -4.37
N TYR A 29 -1.54 13.47 -4.92
CA TYR A 29 -1.10 14.74 -4.36
C TYR A 29 -1.64 14.93 -2.94
N LYS A 30 -2.93 14.69 -2.75
CA LYS A 30 -3.56 14.86 -1.43
C LYS A 30 -3.00 13.85 -0.42
N LEU A 31 -2.83 12.60 -0.84
CA LEU A 31 -2.23 11.58 0.04
C LEU A 31 -0.82 12.00 0.46
N ALA A 32 -0.01 12.44 -0.48
CA ALA A 32 1.36 12.88 -0.18
C ALA A 32 1.35 14.09 0.76
N LYS A 33 0.54 15.09 0.45
CA LYS A 33 0.44 16.31 1.26
C LYS A 33 0.04 16.01 2.69
N ASP A 34 -1.01 15.22 2.87
CA ASP A 34 -1.57 14.98 4.20
C ASP A 34 -0.72 14.01 5.04
N THR A 35 0.04 13.14 4.40
CA THR A 35 0.92 12.20 5.12
C THR A 35 2.34 12.72 5.30
N GLY A 36 2.68 13.82 4.63
CA GLY A 36 4.05 14.33 4.64
C GLY A 36 5.01 13.58 3.74
N MET A 37 4.52 12.68 2.90
CA MET A 37 5.34 11.96 1.93
C MET A 37 5.48 12.77 0.65
N SER A 38 6.51 12.48 -0.15
CA SER A 38 6.63 13.09 -1.47
C SER A 38 5.67 12.40 -2.44
N LYS A 39 5.15 13.17 -3.40
CA LYS A 39 4.30 12.61 -4.46
C LYS A 39 5.07 11.55 -5.28
N SER A 40 6.37 11.78 -5.50
CA SER A 40 7.21 10.82 -6.23
C SER A 40 7.26 9.47 -5.51
N SER A 41 7.37 9.46 -4.19
CA SER A 41 7.36 8.22 -3.42
C SER A 41 6.04 7.48 -3.58
N ILE A 42 4.91 8.19 -3.49
CA ILE A 42 3.59 7.60 -3.68
C ILE A 42 3.51 6.98 -5.08
N LEU A 43 3.92 7.72 -6.09
CA LEU A 43 3.88 7.27 -7.48
C LEU A 43 4.71 5.98 -7.68
N TYR A 44 5.94 5.97 -7.17
CA TYR A 44 6.83 4.81 -7.33
C TYR A 44 6.31 3.59 -6.59
N ILE A 45 5.76 3.78 -5.40
CA ILE A 45 5.17 2.69 -4.63
C ILE A 45 3.97 2.11 -5.39
N GLU A 46 3.07 2.95 -5.84
CA GLU A 46 1.85 2.50 -6.53
C GLU A 46 2.14 1.86 -7.89
N ASN A 47 3.25 2.24 -8.52
CA ASN A 47 3.67 1.64 -9.80
C ASN A 47 4.53 0.40 -9.63
N GLY A 48 4.82 -0.02 -8.42
CA GLY A 48 5.64 -1.19 -8.17
C GLY A 48 7.13 -0.98 -8.35
N LYS A 49 7.58 0.26 -8.49
CA LYS A 49 9.00 0.57 -8.68
C LYS A 49 9.76 0.69 -7.38
N GLN A 50 9.06 0.84 -6.28
CA GLN A 50 9.64 0.97 -4.95
C GLN A 50 8.80 0.19 -3.96
N HIS A 51 9.46 -0.67 -3.17
CA HIS A 51 8.76 -1.37 -2.09
C HIS A 51 8.63 -0.43 -0.89
N PRO A 52 7.43 -0.26 -0.35
CA PRO A 52 7.25 0.57 0.83
C PRO A 52 7.82 -0.13 2.07
N THR A 53 8.28 0.68 3.02
CA THR A 53 8.62 0.16 4.35
C THR A 53 7.34 -0.15 5.12
N LEU A 54 7.46 -0.91 6.19
CA LEU A 54 6.33 -1.15 7.08
C LEU A 54 5.77 0.16 7.62
N TYR A 55 6.67 1.10 7.98
CA TYR A 55 6.25 2.43 8.44
C TYR A 55 5.34 3.11 7.41
N THR A 56 5.73 3.09 6.16
CA THR A 56 4.96 3.72 5.09
C THR A 56 3.59 3.04 4.90
N ILE A 57 3.56 1.72 4.95
CA ILE A 57 2.31 0.96 4.85
C ILE A 57 1.36 1.34 5.99
N ILE A 58 1.88 1.42 7.22
CA ILE A 58 1.07 1.81 8.37
C ILE A 58 0.54 3.23 8.20
N LEU A 59 1.40 4.15 7.77
CA LEU A 59 1.04 5.55 7.59
C LEU A 59 -0.10 5.71 6.57
N ILE A 60 0.03 5.06 5.42
CA ILE A 60 -0.99 5.13 4.36
C ILE A 60 -2.28 4.45 4.81
N SER A 61 -2.18 3.28 5.44
CA SER A 61 -3.35 2.54 5.92
C SER A 61 -4.16 3.35 6.93
N LYS A 62 -3.46 3.98 7.88
CA LYS A 62 -4.13 4.82 8.88
C LYS A 62 -4.78 6.04 8.23
N TYR A 63 -4.10 6.67 7.29
CA TYR A 63 -4.67 7.82 6.58
C TYR A 63 -5.94 7.44 5.82
N LEU A 64 -5.92 6.28 5.17
CA LEU A 64 -7.08 5.78 4.40
C LEU A 64 -8.12 5.10 5.28
N ASN A 65 -7.86 4.95 6.57
CA ASN A 65 -8.73 4.25 7.51
C ASN A 65 -8.98 2.80 7.08
N VAL A 66 -7.91 2.14 6.65
CA VAL A 66 -7.94 0.73 6.26
C VAL A 66 -7.13 -0.06 7.27
N GLU A 67 -7.70 -1.14 7.77
CA GLU A 67 -7.02 -2.01 8.72
C GLU A 67 -6.10 -2.98 8.00
N ILE A 68 -4.80 -2.94 8.32
CA ILE A 68 -3.80 -3.80 7.67
C ILE A 68 -4.13 -5.28 7.88
N GLY A 69 -4.60 -5.65 9.04
CA GLY A 69 -4.98 -7.03 9.34
C GLY A 69 -6.01 -7.57 8.35
N SER A 70 -6.97 -6.74 7.96
CA SER A 70 -7.99 -7.14 6.99
C SER A 70 -7.38 -7.37 5.60
N ILE A 71 -6.41 -6.54 5.21
CA ILE A 71 -5.72 -6.71 3.93
C ILE A 71 -4.95 -8.03 3.93
N ILE A 72 -4.18 -8.27 4.98
CA ILE A 72 -3.38 -9.49 5.10
C ILE A 72 -4.27 -10.73 5.10
N SER A 73 -5.39 -10.67 5.80
CA SER A 73 -6.34 -11.78 5.82
C SER A 73 -6.91 -12.07 4.44
N SER A 74 -7.13 -11.04 3.62
CA SER A 74 -7.69 -11.21 2.28
C SER A 74 -6.74 -11.91 1.31
N ILE A 75 -5.44 -11.94 1.62
CA ILE A 75 -4.43 -12.59 0.79
C ILE A 75 -3.84 -13.82 1.47
N ASP A 76 -4.59 -14.40 2.39
CA ASP A 76 -4.15 -15.50 3.25
C ASP A 76 -3.57 -16.67 2.47
N ASN A 77 -4.16 -17.04 1.35
CA ASN A 77 -3.70 -18.16 0.53
C ASN A 77 -2.26 -18.03 0.06
N MET A 78 -1.72 -16.83 0.03
CA MET A 78 -0.35 -16.58 -0.42
C MET A 78 0.69 -16.84 0.66
N TRP A 79 0.26 -16.97 1.92
CA TRP A 79 1.17 -17.21 3.04
C TRP A 79 1.56 -18.68 3.17
N GLN A 80 0.90 -19.53 2.45
CA GLN A 80 1.11 -20.99 2.50
C GLN A 80 1.86 -21.51 1.28
#